data_1881e703700fd6c4e9068b391eb9cd90
#
_entry.id   1881e703700fd6c4e9068b391eb9cd90
#
_cell.length_a   1.000
_cell.length_b   1.000
_cell.length_c   1.000
_cell.angle_alpha   90.00
_cell.angle_beta   90.00
_cell.angle_gamma   90.00
#
_symmetry.space_group_name_H-M   'P 1'
#
loop_
_entity.id
_entity.type
_entity.pdbx_description
1 polymer ?
#
loop_
_entity_poly.entity_id
_entity_poly.type
_entity_poly.pdbx_seq_one_letter_code
_entity_poly.pdbx_strand_id
1 'polypeptide(L)'
;MDFKDKVAVITGGAQGIGRCIAEEFQKAGATVCVIDKQQGDHFVGDLADKQVLEQFSKEVIEKHGHIDYLINNALPLMKAITPR
;
A
#
# COMPACT_ATOMS: atom_id res chain seq x y z
N MET A 1 -19.40 5.88 -3.27
CA MET A 1 -19.09 4.44 -3.35
C MET A 1 -18.71 3.95 -1.97
N ASP A 2 -19.15 2.78 -1.60
CA ASP A 2 -18.94 2.24 -0.26
C ASP A 2 -17.92 1.11 -0.29
N PHE A 3 -16.79 1.33 0.35
CA PHE A 3 -15.75 0.32 0.46
C PHE A 3 -15.64 -0.24 1.89
N LYS A 4 -16.73 -0.18 2.64
CA LYS A 4 -16.76 -0.72 3.99
C LYS A 4 -16.28 -2.18 3.98
N ASP A 5 -15.44 -2.52 4.95
CA ASP A 5 -14.87 -3.86 5.12
C ASP A 5 -13.91 -4.28 4.01
N LYS A 6 -13.55 -3.38 3.12
CA LYS A 6 -12.52 -3.64 2.10
C LYS A 6 -11.16 -3.19 2.62
N VAL A 7 -10.13 -3.91 2.20
CA VAL A 7 -8.75 -3.59 2.57
C VAL A 7 -8.00 -3.18 1.32
N ALA A 8 -7.45 -1.97 1.34
CA ALA A 8 -6.68 -1.44 0.22
C ALA A 8 -5.22 -1.26 0.65
N VAL A 9 -4.31 -1.79 -0.13
CA VAL A 9 -2.88 -1.63 0.06
C VAL A 9 -2.36 -0.65 -0.97
N ILE A 10 -1.62 0.37 -0.52
CA ILE A 10 -1.12 1.40 -1.41
C ILE A 10 0.38 1.54 -1.23
N THR A 11 1.12 1.30 -2.30
CA THR A 11 2.57 1.50 -2.29
C THR A 11 2.88 2.94 -2.64
N GLY A 12 3.84 3.54 -1.93
CA GLY A 12 4.18 4.94 -2.15
C GLY A 12 3.05 5.88 -1.74
N GLY A 13 2.30 5.52 -0.70
CA GLY A 13 1.11 6.27 -0.30
C GLY A 13 1.35 7.40 0.69
N ALA A 14 2.60 7.70 1.01
CA ALA A 14 2.91 8.72 2.02
C ALA A 14 2.82 10.14 1.47
N GLN A 15 2.86 10.32 0.17
CA GLN A 15 2.82 11.65 -0.43
C GLN A 15 2.28 11.61 -1.86
N GLY A 16 1.99 12.78 -2.40
CA GLY A 16 1.59 12.96 -3.79
C GLY A 16 0.31 12.23 -4.15
N ILE A 17 0.30 11.64 -5.34
CA ILE A 17 -0.88 10.95 -5.87
C ILE A 17 -1.26 9.77 -4.98
N GLY A 18 -0.27 9.02 -4.49
CA GLY A 18 -0.53 7.89 -3.62
C GLY A 18 -1.27 8.28 -2.36
N ARG A 19 -0.89 9.41 -1.75
CA ARG A 19 -1.56 9.91 -0.57
C ARG A 19 -3.01 10.31 -0.87
N CYS A 20 -3.23 10.95 -2.01
CA CYS A 20 -4.59 11.32 -2.42
C CYS A 20 -5.47 10.09 -2.59
N ILE A 21 -4.93 9.04 -3.22
CA ILE A 21 -5.67 7.78 -3.39
C ILE A 21 -5.99 7.16 -2.04
N ALA A 22 -5.03 7.14 -1.13
CA ALA A 22 -5.23 6.59 0.20
C ALA A 22 -6.35 7.32 0.94
N GLU A 23 -6.35 8.64 0.88
CA GLU A 23 -7.37 9.44 1.53
C GLU A 23 -8.76 9.19 0.95
N GLU A 24 -8.86 9.02 -0.37
CA GLU A 24 -10.15 8.74 -1.01
C GLU A 24 -10.69 7.38 -0.61
N PHE A 25 -9.84 6.37 -0.53
CA PHE A 25 -10.27 5.05 -0.04
C PHE A 25 -10.75 5.13 1.40
N GLN A 26 -10.04 5.88 2.25
CA GLN A 26 -10.45 6.04 3.65
C GLN A 26 -11.80 6.73 3.76
N LYS A 27 -12.03 7.76 2.98
CA LYS A 27 -13.30 8.47 2.97
C LYS A 27 -14.44 7.55 2.53
N ALA A 28 -14.15 6.59 1.66
CA ALA A 28 -15.15 5.64 1.17
C ALA A 28 -15.37 4.47 2.12
N GLY A 29 -14.66 4.44 3.25
CA GLY A 29 -14.86 3.42 4.27
C GLY A 29 -13.87 2.28 4.28
N ALA A 30 -12.91 2.27 3.37
CA ALA A 30 -11.92 1.19 3.31
C ALA A 30 -10.90 1.30 4.44
N THR A 31 -10.36 0.15 4.81
CA THR A 31 -9.16 0.10 5.62
C THR A 31 -7.97 0.23 4.69
N VAL A 32 -7.11 1.21 4.94
CA VAL A 32 -5.98 1.50 4.06
C VAL A 32 -4.67 1.14 4.76
N CYS A 33 -3.85 0.36 4.08
CA CYS A 33 -2.51 -0.01 4.53
C CYS A 33 -1.51 0.58 3.55
N VAL A 34 -0.62 1.44 4.04
CA VAL A 34 0.36 2.14 3.22
C VAL A 34 1.75 1.61 3.53
N ILE A 35 2.54 1.40 2.48
CA ILE A 35 3.97 1.17 2.61
C ILE A 35 4.72 2.20 1.79
N ASP A 36 5.71 2.82 2.41
CA ASP A 36 6.53 3.85 1.77
C ASP A 36 7.89 3.85 2.45
N LYS A 37 8.92 4.21 1.73
CA LYS A 37 10.26 4.31 2.32
C LYS A 37 10.46 5.58 3.13
N GLN A 38 9.58 6.56 2.98
CA GLN A 38 9.63 7.77 3.79
C GLN A 38 9.16 7.50 5.21
N GLN A 39 9.68 8.25 6.16
CA GLN A 39 9.24 8.14 7.55
C GLN A 39 7.83 8.68 7.71
N GLY A 40 7.04 8.05 8.58
CA GLY A 40 5.66 8.48 8.82
C GLY A 40 4.88 7.41 9.59
N ASP A 41 3.59 7.64 9.75
CA ASP A 41 2.68 6.75 10.47
C ASP A 41 2.14 5.64 9.56
N HIS A 42 3.04 4.97 8.87
CA HIS A 42 2.71 3.87 7.97
C HIS A 42 3.84 2.85 8.05
N PHE A 43 3.70 1.75 7.33
CA PHE A 43 4.79 0.78 7.26
C PHE A 43 5.95 1.40 6.48
N VAL A 44 7.08 1.59 7.14
CA VAL A 44 8.26 2.19 6.51
C VAL A 44 9.17 1.09 6.01
N GLY A 45 9.42 1.08 4.71
CA GLY A 45 10.29 0.09 4.11
C GLY A 45 10.46 0.32 2.62
N ASP A 46 11.50 -0.27 2.08
CA ASP A 46 11.82 -0.19 0.65
C ASP A 46 11.23 -1.38 -0.08
N LEU A 47 10.31 -1.12 -1.01
CA LEU A 47 9.65 -2.17 -1.78
C LEU A 47 10.59 -2.95 -2.67
N ALA A 48 11.78 -2.43 -2.95
CA ALA A 48 12.78 -3.18 -3.69
C ALA A 48 13.37 -4.31 -2.86
N ASP A 49 13.18 -4.28 -1.54
CA ASP A 49 13.65 -5.33 -0.64
C ASP A 49 12.55 -6.39 -0.49
N LYS A 50 12.82 -7.58 -0.99
CA LYS A 50 11.86 -8.68 -0.97
C LYS A 50 11.42 -9.04 0.46
N GLN A 51 12.33 -9.00 1.42
CA GLN A 51 12.00 -9.32 2.81
C GLN A 51 11.03 -8.31 3.40
N VAL A 52 11.22 -7.04 3.07
CA VAL A 52 10.32 -5.97 3.52
C VAL A 52 8.92 -6.20 2.95
N LEU A 53 8.84 -6.51 1.68
CA LEU A 53 7.56 -6.74 1.03
C LEU A 53 6.84 -7.95 1.62
N GLU A 54 7.56 -9.03 1.87
CA GLU A 54 6.99 -10.22 2.49
C GLU A 54 6.47 -9.91 3.89
N GLN A 55 7.24 -9.19 4.69
CA GLN A 55 6.82 -8.84 6.04
C GLN A 55 5.60 -7.94 6.04
N PHE A 56 5.56 -6.95 5.16
CA PHE A 56 4.41 -6.06 5.04
C PHE A 56 3.15 -6.84 4.67
N SER A 57 3.25 -7.70 3.66
CA SER A 57 2.10 -8.51 3.23
C SER A 57 1.61 -9.40 4.36
N LYS A 58 2.54 -10.03 5.08
CA LYS A 58 2.20 -10.90 6.19
C LYS A 58 1.46 -10.13 7.28
N GLU A 59 1.93 -8.95 7.64
CA GLU A 59 1.28 -8.14 8.66
C GLU A 59 -0.13 -7.73 8.26
N VAL A 60 -0.30 -7.35 7.00
CA VAL A 60 -1.62 -6.97 6.50
C VAL A 60 -2.60 -8.15 6.58
N ILE A 61 -2.17 -9.32 6.13
CA ILE A 61 -3.02 -10.50 6.16
C ILE A 61 -3.32 -10.94 7.59
N GLU A 62 -2.32 -10.89 8.47
CA GLU A 62 -2.56 -11.27 9.88
C GLU A 62 -3.52 -10.32 10.57
N LYS A 63 -3.45 -9.04 10.25
CA LYS A 63 -4.27 -8.02 10.90
C LYS A 63 -5.67 -7.93 10.31
N HIS A 64 -5.81 -8.07 9.02
CA HIS A 64 -7.08 -7.82 8.32
C HIS A 64 -7.66 -9.05 7.64
N GLY A 65 -6.89 -10.11 7.45
CA GLY A 65 -7.35 -11.36 6.89
C GLY A 65 -7.38 -11.44 5.36
N HIS A 66 -7.33 -10.32 4.67
CA HIS A 66 -7.41 -10.30 3.21
C HIS A 66 -6.94 -8.97 2.65
N ILE A 67 -6.76 -8.93 1.33
CA ILE A 67 -6.47 -7.70 0.59
C ILE A 67 -7.42 -7.66 -0.60
N ASP A 68 -8.21 -6.60 -0.71
CA ASP A 68 -9.17 -6.45 -1.82
C ASP A 68 -8.58 -5.65 -2.97
N TYR A 69 -7.77 -4.63 -2.68
CA TYR A 69 -7.21 -3.74 -3.69
C TYR A 69 -5.72 -3.53 -3.44
N LEU A 70 -4.95 -3.59 -4.50
CA LEU A 70 -3.53 -3.27 -4.47
C LEU A 70 -3.27 -2.14 -5.46
N ILE A 71 -2.92 -0.98 -4.94
CA ILE A 71 -2.60 0.19 -5.76
C ILE A 71 -1.08 0.35 -5.78
N ASN A 72 -0.49 0.01 -6.89
CA ASN A 72 0.96 0.06 -7.04
C ASN A 72 1.39 1.41 -7.59
N ASN A 73 1.68 2.34 -6.70
CA ASN A 73 2.04 3.71 -7.06
C ASN A 73 3.54 3.98 -6.96
N ALA A 74 4.32 3.03 -6.46
CA ALA A 74 5.76 3.22 -6.29
C ALA A 74 6.48 2.99 -7.61
N LEU A 75 6.81 4.07 -8.30
CA LEU A 75 7.42 4.01 -9.63
C LEU A 75 8.71 3.20 -9.70
N PRO A 76 9.63 3.30 -8.71
CA PRO A 76 10.84 2.47 -8.76
C PRO A 76 10.55 0.99 -8.82
N LEU A 77 9.53 0.52 -8.09
CA LEU A 77 9.15 -0.87 -8.13
C LEU A 77 8.60 -1.25 -9.50
N MET A 78 7.73 -0.43 -10.06
CA MET A 78 7.18 -0.69 -11.38
C MET A 78 8.26 -0.76 -12.44
N LYS A 79 9.24 0.13 -12.34
CA LYS A 79 10.35 0.16 -13.27
C LYS A 79 11.19 -1.10 -13.16
N ALA A 80 11.38 -1.60 -11.94
CA ALA A 80 12.19 -2.80 -11.71
C ALA A 80 11.53 -4.07 -12.26
N ILE A 81 10.21 -4.14 -12.29
CA ILE A 81 9.49 -5.33 -12.73
C ILE A 81 9.00 -5.26 -14.16
N THR A 82 9.15 -4.13 -14.84
CA THR A 82 8.72 -3.97 -16.22
C THR A 82 9.63 -4.79 -17.13
N PRO A 83 9.07 -5.68 -17.96
CA PRO A 83 9.90 -6.45 -18.90
C PRO A 83 10.47 -5.55 -19.98
N ARG A 84 11.59 -5.95 -20.49
CA ARG A 84 12.20 -5.24 -21.61
C ARG A 84 11.72 -5.77 -22.93
#